data_7e6bcc3e6c394f1d0db41bac5d39ef06
#
_entry.id   7e6bcc3e6c394f1d0db41bac5d39ef06
#
_cell.length_a   1.000
_cell.length_b   1.000
_cell.length_c   1.000
_cell.angle_alpha   90.00
_cell.angle_beta   90.00
_cell.angle_gamma   90.00
#
_symmetry.space_group_name_H-M   'P 1'
#
loop_
_entity.id
_entity.type
_entity.pdbx_description
1 polymer ?
#
loop_
_entity_poly.entity_id
_entity_poly.type
_entity_poly.pdbx_seq_one_letter_code
_entity_poly.pdbx_strand_id
1 'polypeptide(L)'
;MTHSLHRHGTMENLQEDYVVFAIAAQTVNAKGKAPVFGEFYKIVNKYNPVFSGDMKTGNILAVGLEAIANGHQDNSIVHAVYTDKEVVAQVLKELKEADLGLSIVVSGLLDHVDACCNKAGIERHTIEHSLGIHGNAKRLPNDQVLEISTMCGHGMVAFNLINHMVDEIKAGGKTPQQAADELAAQCHCGIVNPARAAALLKLMAE
;
A
#
# COMPACT_ATOMS: atom_id res chain seq x y z
N MET A 1 8.15 6.06 -7.52
CA MET A 1 6.96 6.29 -6.69
C MET A 1 5.64 6.07 -7.42
N THR A 2 5.68 5.64 -8.66
CA THR A 2 4.48 5.43 -9.49
C THR A 2 3.68 4.16 -9.15
N HIS A 3 4.26 3.25 -8.39
CA HIS A 3 3.68 1.93 -8.07
C HIS A 3 2.40 1.97 -7.23
N SER A 4 2.08 3.08 -6.57
CA SER A 4 0.82 3.27 -5.83
C SER A 4 -0.19 4.21 -6.52
N LEU A 5 0.18 4.84 -7.64
CA LEU A 5 -0.64 5.86 -8.30
C LEU A 5 -1.82 5.32 -9.11
N HIS A 6 -1.75 4.09 -9.59
CA HIS A 6 -2.68 3.57 -10.59
C HIS A 6 -3.74 2.64 -10.00
N ARG A 7 -4.10 2.83 -8.74
CA ARG A 7 -5.14 2.02 -8.11
C ARG A 7 -6.48 2.26 -8.80
N HIS A 8 -6.98 1.20 -9.41
CA HIS A 8 -8.30 1.19 -10.03
C HIS A 8 -9.37 0.93 -8.97
N GLY A 9 -10.55 1.54 -9.12
CA GLY A 9 -11.66 1.30 -8.21
C GLY A 9 -12.73 2.37 -8.26
N THR A 10 -13.83 2.09 -7.61
CA THR A 10 -14.89 3.07 -7.36
C THR A 10 -14.51 3.99 -6.20
N MET A 11 -15.13 5.17 -6.12
CA MET A 11 -14.93 6.07 -4.97
C MET A 11 -15.22 5.37 -3.65
N GLU A 12 -16.23 4.49 -3.62
CA GLU A 12 -16.64 3.76 -2.44
C GLU A 12 -15.54 2.82 -1.92
N ASN A 13 -14.91 2.03 -2.79
CA ASN A 13 -13.88 1.08 -2.35
C ASN A 13 -12.49 1.70 -2.21
N LEU A 14 -12.22 2.85 -2.86
CA LEU A 14 -10.95 3.58 -2.72
C LEU A 14 -10.88 4.42 -1.43
N GLN A 15 -12.02 4.72 -0.78
CA GLN A 15 -12.02 5.44 0.50
C GLN A 15 -11.54 4.62 1.69
N GLU A 16 -11.27 3.33 1.50
CA GLU A 16 -10.67 2.43 2.48
C GLU A 16 -9.28 1.94 2.04
N ASP A 17 -8.56 2.75 1.25
CA ASP A 17 -7.29 2.31 0.67
C ASP A 17 -6.23 3.42 0.68
N TYR A 18 -5.44 3.45 1.74
CA TYR A 18 -4.37 4.43 1.95
C TYR A 18 -3.03 3.75 2.12
N VAL A 19 -2.01 4.27 1.44
CA VAL A 19 -0.62 3.86 1.66
C VAL A 19 0.19 5.05 2.15
N VAL A 20 0.81 4.92 3.31
CA VAL A 20 1.81 5.86 3.81
C VAL A 20 3.18 5.23 3.62
N PHE A 21 4.11 5.91 2.95
CA PHE A 21 5.44 5.37 2.78
C PHE A 21 6.53 6.44 2.87
N ALA A 22 7.73 5.99 3.22
CA ALA A 22 8.92 6.82 3.35
C ALA A 22 9.98 6.44 2.34
N ILE A 23 10.65 7.46 1.80
CA ILE A 23 11.78 7.32 0.88
C ILE A 23 12.84 8.38 1.17
N ALA A 24 14.12 8.01 1.06
CA ALA A 24 15.23 8.95 1.08
C ALA A 24 15.67 9.32 -0.35
N ALA A 25 16.14 10.56 -0.53
CA ALA A 25 16.70 10.98 -1.81
C ALA A 25 18.09 10.38 -1.99
N GLN A 26 18.24 9.48 -2.96
CA GLN A 26 19.39 8.59 -3.11
C GLN A 26 20.74 9.29 -3.16
N THR A 27 20.86 10.40 -3.85
CA THR A 27 22.12 11.13 -4.01
C THR A 27 22.29 12.27 -3.01
N VAL A 28 21.28 12.51 -2.16
CA VAL A 28 21.26 13.67 -1.27
C VAL A 28 21.36 13.26 0.19
N ASN A 29 20.46 12.40 0.68
CA ASN A 29 20.37 12.10 2.10
C ASN A 29 20.15 10.60 2.43
N ALA A 30 20.28 9.68 1.47
CA ALA A 30 20.03 8.26 1.71
C ALA A 30 21.09 7.61 2.62
N LYS A 31 22.35 8.02 2.50
CA LYS A 31 23.44 7.40 3.27
C LYS A 31 23.24 7.55 4.78
N GLY A 32 23.29 6.43 5.50
CA GLY A 32 23.07 6.38 6.94
C GLY A 32 21.63 6.43 7.39
N LYS A 33 20.65 6.28 6.46
CA LYS A 33 19.22 6.36 6.78
C LYS A 33 18.57 5.04 7.21
N ALA A 34 19.26 3.92 7.14
CA ALA A 34 18.71 2.63 7.58
C ALA A 34 18.09 2.68 9.00
N PRO A 35 18.73 3.25 10.04
CA PRO A 35 18.10 3.37 11.36
C PRO A 35 16.87 4.29 11.37
N VAL A 36 16.84 5.33 10.53
CA VAL A 36 15.73 6.26 10.44
C VAL A 36 14.49 5.61 9.81
N PHE A 37 14.67 4.71 8.84
CA PHE A 37 13.60 3.87 8.33
C PHE A 37 13.04 2.95 9.43
N GLY A 38 13.87 2.46 10.34
CA GLY A 38 13.43 1.72 11.52
C GLY A 38 12.53 2.54 12.45
N GLU A 39 12.85 3.82 12.68
CA GLU A 39 11.98 4.73 13.44
C GLU A 39 10.67 5.01 12.70
N PHE A 40 10.70 5.26 11.39
CA PHE A 40 9.48 5.35 10.58
C PHE A 40 8.61 4.10 10.74
N TYR A 41 9.22 2.91 10.61
CA TYR A 41 8.51 1.63 10.70
C TYR A 41 7.87 1.41 12.08
N LYS A 42 8.54 1.81 13.15
CA LYS A 42 7.98 1.79 14.51
C LYS A 42 6.77 2.71 14.64
N ILE A 43 6.87 3.95 14.13
CA ILE A 43 5.77 4.92 14.19
C ILE A 43 4.54 4.37 13.46
N VAL A 44 4.68 3.96 12.21
CA VAL A 44 3.53 3.50 11.41
C VAL A 44 2.89 2.24 12.00
N ASN A 45 3.67 1.32 12.58
CA ASN A 45 3.12 0.09 13.15
C ASN A 45 2.39 0.29 14.49
N LYS A 46 2.57 1.41 15.22
CA LYS A 46 1.74 1.75 16.39
C LYS A 46 0.25 1.85 16.04
N TYR A 47 -0.06 2.18 14.81
CA TYR A 47 -1.42 2.41 14.31
C TYR A 47 -2.02 1.21 13.58
N ASN A 48 -1.47 0.02 13.79
CA ASN A 48 -1.97 -1.26 13.30
C ASN A 48 -2.34 -1.24 11.80
N PRO A 49 -1.37 -1.01 10.90
CA PRO A 49 -1.62 -1.09 9.47
C PRO A 49 -2.14 -2.48 9.08
N VAL A 50 -3.05 -2.55 8.12
CA VAL A 50 -3.57 -3.83 7.60
C VAL A 50 -2.50 -4.60 6.82
N PHE A 51 -1.47 -3.91 6.34
CA PHE A 51 -0.32 -4.50 5.67
C PHE A 51 0.88 -3.57 5.76
N SER A 52 2.08 -4.12 5.74
CA SER A 52 3.31 -3.33 5.69
C SER A 52 4.46 -4.11 5.07
N GLY A 53 5.50 -3.38 4.65
CA GLY A 53 6.69 -3.97 4.08
C GLY A 53 7.78 -2.96 3.75
N ASP A 54 8.90 -3.50 3.34
CA ASP A 54 10.06 -2.75 2.84
C ASP A 54 10.46 -3.32 1.49
N MET A 55 10.66 -2.47 0.49
CA MET A 55 11.06 -2.88 -0.85
C MET A 55 12.37 -3.69 -0.88
N LYS A 56 13.21 -3.59 0.14
CA LYS A 56 14.48 -4.33 0.25
C LYS A 56 14.35 -5.65 0.99
N THR A 57 13.50 -5.70 2.00
CA THR A 57 13.40 -6.85 2.91
C THR A 57 12.23 -7.77 2.56
N GLY A 58 11.09 -7.20 2.20
CA GLY A 58 9.86 -7.94 1.92
C GLY A 58 8.65 -7.42 2.69
N ASN A 59 7.55 -8.18 2.64
CA ASN A 59 6.31 -7.85 3.34
C ASN A 59 6.09 -8.75 4.58
N ILE A 60 5.18 -8.32 5.48
CA ILE A 60 4.92 -9.00 6.75
C ILE A 60 4.43 -10.45 6.61
N LEU A 61 3.75 -10.82 5.52
CA LEU A 61 3.28 -12.19 5.29
C LEU A 61 4.42 -13.10 4.81
N ALA A 62 5.37 -12.56 4.06
CA ALA A 62 6.47 -13.34 3.49
C ALA A 62 7.64 -13.53 4.47
N VAL A 63 8.02 -12.49 5.22
CA VAL A 63 9.23 -12.50 6.04
C VAL A 63 8.97 -12.20 7.53
N GLY A 64 7.80 -11.74 7.88
CA GLY A 64 7.42 -11.36 9.24
C GLY A 64 7.89 -9.96 9.64
N LEU A 65 7.23 -9.42 10.67
CA LEU A 65 7.42 -8.05 11.14
C LEU A 65 8.84 -7.80 11.66
N GLU A 66 9.41 -8.76 12.38
CA GLU A 66 10.74 -8.64 12.98
C GLU A 66 11.85 -8.58 11.92
N ALA A 67 11.74 -9.40 10.85
CA ALA A 67 12.70 -9.38 9.75
C ALA A 67 12.70 -8.02 9.04
N ILE A 68 11.53 -7.42 8.84
CA ILE A 68 11.43 -6.08 8.26
C ILE A 68 12.04 -5.04 9.19
N ALA A 69 11.68 -5.06 10.48
CA ALA A 69 12.17 -4.08 11.46
C ALA A 69 13.70 -4.06 11.58
N ASN A 70 14.36 -5.20 11.36
CA ASN A 70 15.82 -5.33 11.43
C ASN A 70 16.53 -5.27 10.07
N GLY A 71 15.78 -5.27 8.95
CA GLY A 71 16.33 -5.44 7.60
C GLY A 71 16.43 -4.16 6.78
N HIS A 72 16.12 -2.99 7.34
CA HIS A 72 16.16 -1.73 6.61
C HIS A 72 17.54 -1.37 6.09
N GLN A 73 17.58 -0.79 4.89
CA GLN A 73 18.80 -0.32 4.23
C GLN A 73 18.69 1.19 3.94
N ASP A 74 19.81 1.82 3.65
CA ASP A 74 19.88 3.25 3.35
C ASP A 74 18.98 3.70 2.19
N ASN A 75 18.70 2.79 1.27
CA ASN A 75 17.84 2.99 0.11
C ASN A 75 16.53 2.20 0.20
N SER A 76 16.07 1.89 1.39
CA SER A 76 14.75 1.31 1.63
C SER A 76 13.63 2.23 1.15
N ILE A 77 12.50 1.62 0.81
CA ILE A 77 11.21 2.30 0.67
C ILE A 77 10.25 1.49 1.53
N VAL A 78 9.83 2.09 2.62
CA VAL A 78 9.07 1.40 3.67
C VAL A 78 7.61 1.84 3.60
N HIS A 79 6.69 0.89 3.61
CA HIS A 79 5.27 1.09 3.36
C HIS A 79 4.41 0.61 4.52
N ALA A 80 3.32 1.31 4.76
CA ALA A 80 2.22 0.88 5.64
C ALA A 80 0.88 1.20 4.99
N VAL A 81 -0.07 0.27 5.08
CA VAL A 81 -1.39 0.35 4.44
C VAL A 81 -2.47 0.46 5.50
N TYR A 82 -3.39 1.38 5.31
CA TYR A 82 -4.50 1.67 6.23
C TYR A 82 -5.83 1.70 5.50
N THR A 83 -6.90 1.43 6.22
CA THR A 83 -8.28 1.50 5.73
C THR A 83 -9.05 2.71 6.24
N ASP A 84 -8.49 3.45 7.20
CA ASP A 84 -9.13 4.60 7.83
C ASP A 84 -8.28 5.87 7.68
N LYS A 85 -8.84 6.91 7.07
CA LYS A 85 -8.18 8.21 6.92
C LYS A 85 -7.90 8.91 8.25
N GLU A 86 -8.70 8.65 9.29
CA GLU A 86 -8.48 9.27 10.61
C GLU A 86 -7.20 8.72 11.25
N VAL A 87 -6.93 7.43 11.04
CA VAL A 87 -5.66 6.80 11.43
C VAL A 87 -4.50 7.40 10.64
N VAL A 88 -4.67 7.60 9.33
CA VAL A 88 -3.65 8.26 8.50
C VAL A 88 -3.31 9.66 9.00
N ALA A 89 -4.31 10.45 9.39
CA ALA A 89 -4.08 11.79 9.96
C ALA A 89 -3.24 11.73 11.25
N GLN A 90 -3.48 10.75 12.12
CA GLN A 90 -2.70 10.54 13.35
C GLN A 90 -1.26 10.13 13.04
N VAL A 91 -1.08 9.21 12.10
CA VAL A 91 0.25 8.78 11.61
C VAL A 91 1.04 9.97 11.07
N LEU A 92 0.41 10.79 10.22
CA LEU A 92 1.06 11.97 9.64
C LEU A 92 1.45 13.00 10.71
N LYS A 93 0.63 13.19 11.73
CA LYS A 93 0.94 14.08 12.85
C LYS A 93 2.18 13.61 13.60
N GLU A 94 2.25 12.33 13.96
CA GLU A 94 3.42 11.77 14.67
C GLU A 94 4.67 11.80 13.78
N LEU A 95 4.56 11.48 12.49
CA LEU A 95 5.69 11.57 11.56
C LEU A 95 6.21 13.00 11.40
N LYS A 96 5.32 14.00 11.40
CA LYS A 96 5.71 15.42 11.41
C LYS A 96 6.50 15.78 12.66
N GLU A 97 6.00 15.36 13.84
CA GLU A 97 6.65 15.62 15.13
C GLU A 97 8.02 14.94 15.24
N ALA A 98 8.16 13.76 14.63
CA ALA A 98 9.42 13.00 14.63
C ALA A 98 10.51 13.59 13.71
N ASP A 99 10.15 14.42 12.73
CA ASP A 99 11.06 15.11 11.79
C ASP A 99 12.21 14.26 11.27
N LEU A 100 11.89 13.09 10.70
CA LEU A 100 12.85 12.06 10.31
C LEU A 100 13.77 12.46 9.15
N GLY A 101 13.49 13.57 8.49
CA GLY A 101 14.24 14.00 7.29
C GLY A 101 14.13 13.00 6.14
N LEU A 102 12.98 12.34 6.01
CA LEU A 102 12.57 11.48 4.91
C LEU A 102 11.45 12.13 4.12
N SER A 103 11.34 11.82 2.84
CA SER A 103 10.17 12.19 2.05
C SER A 103 9.03 11.23 2.43
N ILE A 104 7.94 11.78 2.98
CA ILE A 104 6.73 11.02 3.30
C ILE A 104 5.73 11.22 2.17
N VAL A 105 5.21 10.14 1.65
CA VAL A 105 4.23 10.13 0.57
C VAL A 105 2.98 9.39 1.04
N VAL A 106 1.82 9.95 0.72
CA VAL A 106 0.53 9.32 0.98
C VAL A 106 -0.18 9.08 -0.34
N SER A 107 -0.58 7.84 -0.57
CA SER A 107 -1.44 7.45 -1.68
C SER A 107 -2.86 7.23 -1.18
N GLY A 108 -3.84 7.84 -1.84
CA GLY A 108 -5.26 7.76 -1.50
C GLY A 108 -6.09 8.76 -2.32
N LEU A 109 -7.37 8.88 -2.03
CA LEU A 109 -8.22 9.91 -2.61
C LEU A 109 -7.72 11.30 -2.20
N LEU A 110 -7.54 12.20 -3.17
CA LEU A 110 -6.90 13.50 -2.93
C LEU A 110 -7.58 14.31 -1.83
N ASP A 111 -8.90 14.42 -1.86
CA ASP A 111 -9.67 15.17 -0.85
C ASP A 111 -9.49 14.59 0.56
N HIS A 112 -9.38 13.25 0.66
CA HIS A 112 -9.11 12.58 1.94
C HIS A 112 -7.69 12.85 2.43
N VAL A 113 -6.72 12.77 1.55
CA VAL A 113 -5.31 13.07 1.88
C VAL A 113 -5.16 14.53 2.30
N ASP A 114 -5.85 15.47 1.62
CA ASP A 114 -5.89 16.88 2.02
C ASP A 114 -6.45 17.07 3.42
N ALA A 115 -7.57 16.40 3.71
CA ALA A 115 -8.15 16.45 5.04
C ALA A 115 -7.18 15.90 6.11
N CYS A 116 -6.44 14.81 5.81
CA CYS A 116 -5.41 14.26 6.70
C CYS A 116 -4.26 15.24 6.93
N CYS A 117 -3.75 15.87 5.86
CA CYS A 117 -2.69 16.88 5.94
C CYS A 117 -3.13 18.08 6.79
N ASN A 118 -4.33 18.59 6.56
CA ASN A 118 -4.88 19.72 7.33
C ASN A 118 -4.98 19.39 8.82
N LYS A 119 -5.50 18.18 9.17
CA LYS A 119 -5.57 17.73 10.57
C LYS A 119 -4.19 17.58 11.22
N ALA A 120 -3.20 17.14 10.47
CA ALA A 120 -1.81 17.02 10.92
C ALA A 120 -1.07 18.38 10.91
N GLY A 121 -1.68 19.44 10.38
CA GLY A 121 -1.05 20.76 10.22
C GLY A 121 0.11 20.73 9.22
N ILE A 122 0.01 19.93 8.15
CA ILE A 122 1.01 19.78 7.09
C ILE A 122 0.46 20.41 5.82
N GLU A 123 1.30 21.17 5.13
CA GLU A 123 1.06 21.60 3.77
C GLU A 123 1.80 20.65 2.81
N ARG A 124 1.07 20.05 1.86
CA ARG A 124 1.72 19.21 0.85
C ARG A 124 2.43 20.06 -0.20
N HIS A 125 3.59 19.64 -0.65
CA HIS A 125 4.37 20.39 -1.63
C HIS A 125 4.15 19.94 -3.08
N THR A 126 3.72 18.70 -3.31
CA THR A 126 3.47 18.15 -4.67
C THR A 126 2.34 17.14 -4.66
N ILE A 127 1.71 17.00 -5.82
CA ILE A 127 0.70 15.98 -6.10
C ILE A 127 1.10 15.25 -7.38
N GLU A 128 1.00 13.93 -7.34
CA GLU A 128 1.02 13.09 -8.53
C GLU A 128 -0.31 12.34 -8.63
N HIS A 129 -0.86 12.23 -9.82
CA HIS A 129 -2.06 11.44 -10.06
C HIS A 129 -1.98 10.67 -11.37
N SER A 130 -2.74 9.58 -11.46
CA SER A 130 -2.81 8.77 -12.68
C SER A 130 -3.53 9.53 -13.79
N LEU A 131 -2.98 9.44 -15.00
CA LEU A 131 -3.66 9.91 -16.22
C LEU A 131 -4.61 8.84 -16.81
N GLY A 132 -4.77 7.71 -16.14
CA GLY A 132 -5.58 6.59 -16.60
C GLY A 132 -4.78 5.59 -17.45
N ILE A 133 -5.50 4.66 -18.06
CA ILE A 133 -4.94 3.58 -18.89
C ILE A 133 -5.10 3.93 -20.37
N HIS A 134 -4.01 3.89 -21.12
CA HIS A 134 -3.96 4.23 -22.53
C HIS A 134 -3.46 3.05 -23.37
N GLY A 135 -3.71 3.09 -24.70
CA GLY A 135 -3.27 2.07 -25.64
C GLY A 135 -4.31 0.98 -25.86
N ASN A 136 -3.88 -0.28 -25.99
CA ASN A 136 -4.77 -1.40 -26.27
C ASN A 136 -5.47 -1.93 -25.02
N ALA A 137 -6.36 -1.12 -24.46
CA ALA A 137 -7.11 -1.44 -23.24
C ALA A 137 -8.01 -2.70 -23.40
N LYS A 138 -8.34 -3.11 -24.65
CA LYS A 138 -9.13 -4.34 -24.90
C LYS A 138 -8.43 -5.63 -24.45
N ARG A 139 -7.13 -5.59 -24.20
CA ARG A 139 -6.35 -6.74 -23.69
C ARG A 139 -6.31 -6.82 -22.18
N LEU A 140 -6.84 -5.83 -21.48
CA LEU A 140 -6.91 -5.85 -20.03
C LEU A 140 -8.03 -6.79 -19.56
N PRO A 141 -7.92 -7.34 -18.35
CA PRO A 141 -9.01 -8.05 -17.72
C PRO A 141 -10.18 -7.10 -17.39
N ASN A 142 -11.25 -7.65 -16.84
CA ASN A 142 -12.37 -6.83 -16.35
C ASN A 142 -11.96 -5.92 -15.19
N ASP A 143 -12.79 -4.93 -14.89
CA ASP A 143 -12.54 -3.92 -13.87
C ASP A 143 -12.33 -4.52 -12.47
N GLN A 144 -13.09 -5.56 -12.10
CA GLN A 144 -12.95 -6.21 -10.79
C GLN A 144 -11.55 -6.82 -10.58
N VAL A 145 -10.99 -7.46 -11.62
CA VAL A 145 -9.61 -7.96 -11.56
C VAL A 145 -8.60 -6.81 -11.50
N LEU A 146 -8.85 -5.72 -12.22
CA LEU A 146 -8.00 -4.52 -12.19
C LEU A 146 -8.02 -3.85 -10.82
N GLU A 147 -9.15 -3.80 -10.14
CA GLU A 147 -9.27 -3.22 -8.79
C GLU A 147 -8.33 -3.90 -7.78
N ILE A 148 -8.13 -5.22 -7.91
CA ILE A 148 -7.20 -5.97 -7.07
C ILE A 148 -5.76 -5.86 -7.58
N SER A 149 -5.54 -6.13 -8.85
CA SER A 149 -4.18 -6.23 -9.40
C SER A 149 -3.42 -4.90 -9.36
N THR A 150 -4.12 -3.78 -9.58
CA THR A 150 -3.52 -2.44 -9.60
C THR A 150 -3.13 -1.93 -8.21
N MET A 151 -3.54 -2.59 -7.13
CA MET A 151 -2.99 -2.30 -5.81
C MET A 151 -1.48 -2.58 -5.74
N CYS A 152 -0.99 -3.52 -6.54
CA CYS A 152 0.44 -3.74 -6.73
C CYS A 152 0.90 -3.11 -8.06
N GLY A 153 1.42 -1.89 -8.04
CA GLY A 153 1.91 -1.20 -9.23
C GLY A 153 3.13 -1.84 -9.90
N HIS A 154 3.75 -2.83 -9.26
CA HIS A 154 4.82 -3.64 -9.87
C HIS A 154 4.31 -4.82 -10.70
N GLY A 155 2.99 -5.07 -10.74
CA GLY A 155 2.41 -6.18 -11.48
C GLY A 155 2.70 -7.57 -10.91
N MET A 156 3.03 -7.67 -9.62
CA MET A 156 3.34 -8.94 -8.95
C MET A 156 2.09 -9.78 -8.69
N VAL A 157 0.92 -9.16 -8.60
CA VAL A 157 -0.36 -9.84 -8.40
C VAL A 157 -0.97 -10.16 -9.76
N ALA A 158 -0.78 -11.39 -10.22
CA ALA A 158 -1.18 -11.83 -11.55
C ALA A 158 -2.70 -11.97 -11.71
N PHE A 159 -3.25 -11.57 -12.86
CA PHE A 159 -4.68 -11.65 -13.16
C PHE A 159 -5.23 -13.08 -13.02
N ASN A 160 -4.48 -14.07 -13.52
CA ASN A 160 -4.89 -15.47 -13.43
C ASN A 160 -4.91 -15.99 -12.00
N LEU A 161 -4.02 -15.49 -11.13
CA LEU A 161 -4.02 -15.84 -9.72
C LEU A 161 -5.27 -15.27 -9.02
N ILE A 162 -5.68 -14.03 -9.36
CA ILE A 162 -6.91 -13.43 -8.83
C ILE A 162 -8.12 -14.28 -9.23
N ASN A 163 -8.23 -14.65 -10.51
CA ASN A 163 -9.35 -15.49 -10.97
C ASN A 163 -9.35 -16.86 -10.26
N HIS A 164 -8.19 -17.48 -10.10
CA HIS A 164 -8.07 -18.74 -9.36
C HIS A 164 -8.52 -18.59 -7.90
N MET A 165 -8.19 -17.49 -7.23
CA MET A 165 -8.65 -17.23 -5.87
C MET A 165 -10.17 -17.08 -5.80
N VAL A 166 -10.79 -16.46 -6.81
CA VAL A 166 -12.27 -16.39 -6.91
C VAL A 166 -12.87 -17.78 -7.05
N ASP A 167 -12.28 -18.63 -7.90
CA ASP A 167 -12.76 -20.03 -8.10
C ASP A 167 -12.61 -20.85 -6.81
N GLU A 168 -11.50 -20.70 -6.08
CA GLU A 168 -11.28 -21.36 -4.78
C GLU A 168 -12.30 -20.92 -3.72
N ILE A 169 -12.67 -19.63 -3.70
CA ILE A 169 -13.70 -19.12 -2.79
C ILE A 169 -15.07 -19.73 -3.16
N LYS A 170 -15.44 -19.74 -4.45
CA LYS A 170 -16.69 -20.34 -4.94
C LYS A 170 -16.79 -21.82 -4.62
N ALA A 171 -15.68 -22.54 -4.68
CA ALA A 171 -15.60 -23.96 -4.34
C ALA A 171 -15.60 -24.22 -2.81
N GLY A 172 -15.52 -23.17 -1.98
CA GLY A 172 -15.41 -23.28 -0.53
C GLY A 172 -14.03 -23.74 -0.03
N GLY A 173 -13.02 -23.71 -0.90
CA GLY A 173 -11.64 -24.08 -0.56
C GLY A 173 -10.90 -23.01 0.23
N LYS A 174 -11.26 -21.75 0.07
CA LYS A 174 -10.67 -20.61 0.78
C LYS A 174 -11.72 -19.63 1.24
N THR A 175 -11.45 -18.93 2.35
CA THR A 175 -12.19 -17.73 2.71
C THR A 175 -11.67 -16.53 1.88
N PRO A 176 -12.48 -15.48 1.68
CA PRO A 176 -12.00 -14.25 1.00
C PRO A 176 -10.73 -13.67 1.63
N GLN A 177 -10.58 -13.73 2.96
CA GLN A 177 -9.38 -13.23 3.65
C GLN A 177 -8.16 -14.10 3.35
N GLN A 178 -8.27 -15.42 3.39
CA GLN A 178 -7.16 -16.34 3.05
C GLN A 178 -6.68 -16.11 1.60
N ALA A 179 -7.61 -15.94 0.67
CA ALA A 179 -7.30 -15.64 -0.72
C ALA A 179 -6.62 -14.27 -0.88
N ALA A 180 -7.10 -13.26 -0.16
CA ALA A 180 -6.51 -11.92 -0.17
C ALA A 180 -5.09 -11.92 0.41
N ASP A 181 -4.84 -12.65 1.49
CA ASP A 181 -3.51 -12.77 2.11
C ASP A 181 -2.52 -13.47 1.14
N GLU A 182 -2.97 -14.50 0.42
CA GLU A 182 -2.15 -15.17 -0.59
C GLU A 182 -1.79 -14.25 -1.76
N LEU A 183 -2.74 -13.43 -2.23
CA LEU A 183 -2.47 -12.39 -3.23
C LEU A 183 -1.52 -11.31 -2.68
N ALA A 184 -1.75 -10.85 -1.45
CA ALA A 184 -0.92 -9.82 -0.83
C ALA A 184 0.52 -10.30 -0.59
N ALA A 185 0.73 -11.57 -0.28
CA ALA A 185 2.05 -12.16 -0.11
C ALA A 185 2.93 -12.04 -1.37
N GLN A 186 2.32 -11.98 -2.57
CA GLN A 186 3.05 -11.76 -3.82
C GLN A 186 3.61 -10.34 -3.94
N CYS A 187 3.04 -9.38 -3.23
CA CYS A 187 3.44 -8.00 -3.28
C CYS A 187 4.67 -7.75 -2.38
N HIS A 188 5.86 -7.92 -2.90
CA HIS A 188 7.11 -7.87 -2.14
C HIS A 188 7.22 -6.63 -1.24
N CYS A 189 6.89 -5.45 -1.72
CA CYS A 189 7.07 -4.19 -0.97
C CYS A 189 5.96 -3.89 0.06
N GLY A 190 4.88 -4.68 0.13
CA GLY A 190 3.86 -4.55 1.16
C GLY A 190 2.85 -3.42 0.96
N ILE A 191 2.49 -3.07 -0.30
CA ILE A 191 1.52 -1.99 -0.58
C ILE A 191 0.11 -2.48 -0.94
N VAL A 192 -0.10 -3.77 -1.18
CA VAL A 192 -1.44 -4.30 -1.42
C VAL A 192 -2.27 -4.18 -0.15
N ASN A 193 -3.52 -3.83 -0.28
CA ASN A 193 -4.47 -3.78 0.83
C ASN A 193 -5.23 -5.11 0.92
N PRO A 194 -4.88 -6.03 1.84
CA PRO A 194 -5.53 -7.33 1.92
C PRO A 194 -6.98 -7.21 2.40
N ALA A 195 -7.32 -6.22 3.22
CA ALA A 195 -8.69 -6.01 3.67
C ALA A 195 -9.60 -5.61 2.50
N ARG A 196 -9.16 -4.64 1.66
CA ARG A 196 -9.86 -4.27 0.44
C ARG A 196 -9.92 -5.43 -0.55
N ALA A 197 -8.83 -6.18 -0.73
CA ALA A 197 -8.81 -7.35 -1.60
C ALA A 197 -9.82 -8.42 -1.17
N ALA A 198 -9.94 -8.69 0.13
CA ALA A 198 -10.90 -9.64 0.68
C ALA A 198 -12.35 -9.21 0.40
N ALA A 199 -12.67 -7.92 0.59
CA ALA A 199 -14.00 -7.39 0.28
C ALA A 199 -14.35 -7.53 -1.21
N LEU A 200 -13.40 -7.18 -2.11
CA LEU A 200 -13.58 -7.30 -3.56
C LEU A 200 -13.70 -8.76 -4.00
N LEU A 201 -12.87 -9.66 -3.50
CA LEU A 201 -12.94 -11.09 -3.80
C LEU A 201 -14.26 -11.71 -3.35
N LYS A 202 -14.79 -11.29 -2.21
CA LYS A 202 -16.10 -11.73 -1.74
C LYS A 202 -17.20 -11.37 -2.75
N LEU A 203 -17.22 -10.11 -3.21
CA LEU A 203 -18.19 -9.64 -4.22
C LEU A 203 -18.03 -10.36 -5.57
N MET A 204 -16.80 -10.70 -5.97
CA MET A 204 -16.54 -11.46 -7.20
C MET A 204 -16.98 -12.92 -7.11
N ALA A 205 -17.08 -13.47 -5.91
CA ALA A 205 -17.45 -14.86 -5.68
C ALA A 205 -18.97 -15.06 -5.49
N GLU A 206 -19.72 -14.00 -5.21
CA GLU A 206 -21.19 -13.99 -5.18
C GLU A 206 -21.80 -14.09 -6.58
#